data_1e84af3d48e4fccbc1994d1c74150c32
#
_entry.id   1e84af3d48e4fccbc1994d1c74150c32
#
_cell.length_a   1.000
_cell.length_b   1.000
_cell.length_c   1.000
_cell.angle_alpha   90.00
_cell.angle_beta   90.00
_cell.angle_gamma   90.00
#
_symmetry.space_group_name_H-M   'P 1'
#
loop_
_entity.id
_entity.type
_entity.pdbx_description
1 polymer ?
#
loop_
_entity_poly.entity_id
_entity_poly.type
_entity_poly.pdbx_seq_one_letter_code
_entity_poly.pdbx_strand_id
1 'polypeptide(L)'
;VSFFETDGDAGLLSPVSASPVVAALTGDRAVLAAILKVEAAWAAVLDEAGLAPAGSAAVVAAAADVQRYDVGGLAVRAQGGGNPVIPLLADLREQVRNLDTAGLGAVRAVHTSLTSQDVLDSALMVLAAGAIRELLAELRSATAALAGLAETHGHTLCVARSLTQHSLPYTFGLRAAQWFSGLAAAAGRLEALELPVQTGGAAGTLASGTVLIDGAVLTAGAGPAAGTLSPFDLADRLAARLGLAPVPAPWHTNRLAVTSLGDALAAVTDAAGKVAADVLFLSRPEVAEVAEPRVAGRGVSSAMPQKQNPVLSVLIRSAALQAPALAAQLHLAAANFNDERPDGAWHSEWAALRQLLRLALGAAVQLRELAEGMAVFPGAMRRNLELGGPLLLSEAVNAAVAPLLDRTVVDGTVVDGNGAGPGAARTGKQRLQAVVDETLLAPAAEQADTYRALLRAAVPEELLSDARLEELLNPANYLGQAVEISRRILAAYPEYTGHAGALAHQIQNGASRG
;
A
#
# COMPACT_ATOMS: atom_id res chain seq x y z
N VAL A 1 -21.20 -31.03 -6.22
CA VAL A 1 -20.04 -30.15 -6.04
C VAL A 1 -19.10 -30.88 -5.10
N SER A 2 -18.01 -31.44 -5.64
CA SER A 2 -17.00 -32.15 -4.86
C SER A 2 -16.25 -31.16 -3.97
N PHE A 3 -16.37 -31.31 -2.67
CA PHE A 3 -15.71 -30.46 -1.64
C PHE A 3 -14.21 -30.75 -1.49
N PHE A 4 -13.61 -31.55 -2.36
CA PHE A 4 -12.23 -32.07 -2.21
C PHE A 4 -11.21 -31.53 -3.23
N GLU A 5 -11.55 -30.50 -4.02
CA GLU A 5 -10.62 -29.95 -5.02
C GLU A 5 -9.84 -28.70 -4.57
N THR A 6 -9.83 -28.37 -3.29
CA THR A 6 -9.01 -27.28 -2.73
C THR A 6 -8.03 -27.79 -1.69
N ASP A 7 -7.19 -28.73 -2.08
CA ASP A 7 -6.11 -29.26 -1.22
C ASP A 7 -4.93 -28.28 -1.11
N GLY A 8 -5.20 -27.01 -0.92
CA GLY A 8 -4.20 -26.00 -0.66
C GLY A 8 -4.54 -25.24 0.62
N ASP A 9 -3.57 -24.57 1.23
CA ASP A 9 -3.80 -23.66 2.35
C ASP A 9 -4.77 -22.53 1.93
N ALA A 10 -6.02 -22.68 2.32
CA ALA A 10 -7.10 -21.71 2.06
C ALA A 10 -6.98 -20.43 2.90
N GLY A 11 -5.96 -20.30 3.73
CA GLY A 11 -5.72 -19.12 4.56
C GLY A 11 -6.57 -19.10 5.84
N LEU A 12 -6.92 -20.23 6.43
CA LEU A 12 -7.73 -20.32 7.65
C LEU A 12 -7.10 -19.51 8.81
N LEU A 13 -5.78 -19.51 8.91
CA LEU A 13 -5.02 -18.73 9.91
C LEU A 13 -4.55 -17.35 9.37
N SER A 14 -4.96 -16.97 8.17
CA SER A 14 -4.65 -15.68 7.55
C SER A 14 -5.92 -15.04 6.97
N PRO A 15 -6.92 -14.71 7.78
CA PRO A 15 -8.22 -14.22 7.32
C PRO A 15 -8.12 -12.93 6.50
N VAL A 16 -7.11 -12.10 6.69
CA VAL A 16 -6.87 -10.92 5.85
C VAL A 16 -6.65 -11.29 4.38
N SER A 17 -6.06 -12.45 4.11
CA SER A 17 -5.76 -12.95 2.76
C SER A 17 -6.78 -13.97 2.24
N ALA A 18 -7.77 -14.33 3.03
CA ALA A 18 -8.74 -15.39 2.72
C ALA A 18 -9.92 -14.88 1.88
N SER A 19 -9.65 -14.07 0.84
CA SER A 19 -10.67 -13.61 -0.10
C SER A 19 -10.55 -14.35 -1.45
N PRO A 20 -11.67 -14.54 -2.20
CA PRO A 20 -11.61 -15.16 -3.52
C PRO A 20 -10.66 -14.44 -4.49
N VAL A 21 -10.59 -13.10 -4.42
CA VAL A 21 -9.71 -12.29 -5.27
C VAL A 21 -8.25 -12.57 -4.95
N VAL A 22 -7.86 -12.56 -3.67
CA VAL A 22 -6.49 -12.87 -3.25
C VAL A 22 -6.10 -14.29 -3.64
N ALA A 23 -6.98 -15.26 -3.42
CA ALA A 23 -6.74 -16.66 -3.78
C ALA A 23 -6.58 -16.84 -5.31
N ALA A 24 -7.43 -16.21 -6.11
CA ALA A 24 -7.38 -16.28 -7.56
C ALA A 24 -6.10 -15.69 -8.16
N LEU A 25 -5.55 -14.63 -7.53
CA LEU A 25 -4.37 -13.93 -8.05
C LEU A 25 -3.04 -14.42 -7.46
N THR A 26 -3.04 -15.14 -6.34
CA THR A 26 -1.83 -15.52 -5.62
C THR A 26 -1.77 -16.98 -5.17
N GLY A 27 -2.81 -17.77 -5.46
CA GLY A 27 -2.88 -19.20 -5.13
C GLY A 27 -1.91 -20.04 -5.96
N ASP A 28 -1.70 -21.31 -5.61
CA ASP A 28 -0.81 -22.21 -6.35
C ASP A 28 -1.23 -22.39 -7.80
N ARG A 29 -2.53 -22.40 -8.06
CA ARG A 29 -3.07 -22.44 -9.43
C ARG A 29 -2.70 -21.19 -10.24
N ALA A 30 -2.67 -20.01 -9.60
CA ALA A 30 -2.23 -18.77 -10.23
C ALA A 30 -0.72 -18.77 -10.51
N VAL A 31 0.08 -19.30 -9.60
CA VAL A 31 1.53 -19.49 -9.80
C VAL A 31 1.78 -20.44 -10.98
N LEU A 32 1.10 -21.58 -11.00
CA LEU A 32 1.20 -22.53 -12.09
C LEU A 32 0.78 -21.91 -13.44
N ALA A 33 -0.34 -21.19 -13.46
CA ALA A 33 -0.80 -20.49 -14.66
C ALA A 33 0.21 -19.45 -15.16
N ALA A 34 0.89 -18.75 -14.25
CA ALA A 34 1.94 -17.80 -14.60
C ALA A 34 3.17 -18.49 -15.22
N ILE A 35 3.60 -19.64 -14.66
CA ILE A 35 4.71 -20.44 -15.22
C ILE A 35 4.34 -20.94 -16.62
N LEU A 36 3.15 -21.52 -16.80
CA LEU A 36 2.66 -21.99 -18.09
C LEU A 36 2.53 -20.85 -19.12
N LYS A 37 2.12 -19.66 -18.68
CA LYS A 37 2.05 -18.46 -19.53
C LYS A 37 3.45 -18.06 -20.05
N VAL A 38 4.48 -18.14 -19.22
CA VAL A 38 5.86 -17.84 -19.65
C VAL A 38 6.31 -18.85 -20.69
N GLU A 39 6.11 -20.15 -20.48
CA GLU A 39 6.46 -21.21 -21.45
C GLU A 39 5.72 -21.05 -22.79
N ALA A 40 4.42 -20.76 -22.75
CA ALA A 40 3.62 -20.53 -23.95
C ALA A 40 4.06 -19.26 -24.71
N ALA A 41 4.36 -18.17 -23.98
CA ALA A 41 4.86 -16.95 -24.58
C ALA A 41 6.23 -17.15 -25.21
N TRP A 42 7.11 -17.92 -24.57
CA TRP A 42 8.43 -18.26 -25.12
C TRP A 42 8.32 -19.11 -26.40
N ALA A 43 7.48 -20.14 -26.38
CA ALA A 43 7.24 -20.96 -27.58
C ALA A 43 6.73 -20.12 -28.76
N ALA A 44 5.89 -19.11 -28.49
CA ALA A 44 5.41 -18.18 -29.50
C ALA A 44 6.52 -17.26 -30.03
N VAL A 45 7.43 -16.80 -29.17
CA VAL A 45 8.62 -16.02 -29.59
C VAL A 45 9.51 -16.85 -30.51
N LEU A 46 9.76 -18.12 -30.17
CA LEU A 46 10.58 -19.02 -30.99
C LEU A 46 9.91 -19.36 -32.33
N ASP A 47 8.62 -19.62 -32.35
CA ASP A 47 7.84 -19.89 -33.57
C ASP A 47 7.89 -18.69 -34.53
N GLU A 48 7.60 -17.48 -34.05
CA GLU A 48 7.67 -16.24 -34.83
C GLU A 48 9.08 -15.87 -35.31
N ALA A 49 10.09 -16.27 -34.56
CA ALA A 49 11.49 -16.10 -34.95
C ALA A 49 11.99 -17.18 -35.95
N GLY A 50 11.17 -18.19 -36.25
CA GLY A 50 11.57 -19.32 -37.07
C GLY A 50 12.59 -20.26 -36.39
N LEU A 51 12.67 -20.19 -35.04
CA LEU A 51 13.58 -21.00 -34.22
C LEU A 51 12.91 -22.26 -33.64
N ALA A 52 11.61 -22.41 -33.89
CA ALA A 52 10.82 -23.61 -33.59
C ALA A 52 10.00 -24.01 -34.82
N PRO A 53 9.48 -25.27 -34.87
CA PRO A 53 8.60 -25.68 -35.96
C PRO A 53 7.38 -24.78 -36.07
N ALA A 54 7.03 -24.36 -37.29
CA ALA A 54 5.89 -23.48 -37.55
C ALA A 54 4.57 -24.07 -36.98
N GLY A 55 3.82 -23.28 -36.23
CA GLY A 55 2.60 -23.69 -35.54
C GLY A 55 2.83 -24.25 -34.12
N SER A 56 4.07 -24.32 -33.63
CA SER A 56 4.39 -24.77 -32.26
C SER A 56 3.71 -23.91 -31.22
N ALA A 57 3.60 -22.59 -31.44
CA ALA A 57 2.96 -21.63 -30.54
C ALA A 57 1.54 -22.06 -30.17
N ALA A 58 0.72 -22.42 -31.15
CA ALA A 58 -0.68 -22.81 -30.93
C ALA A 58 -0.78 -24.11 -30.11
N VAL A 59 0.07 -25.10 -30.40
CA VAL A 59 0.07 -26.39 -29.68
C VAL A 59 0.52 -26.21 -28.22
N VAL A 60 1.59 -25.43 -27.98
CA VAL A 60 2.09 -25.17 -26.63
C VAL A 60 1.08 -24.33 -25.85
N ALA A 61 0.44 -23.33 -26.46
CA ALA A 61 -0.59 -22.54 -25.82
C ALA A 61 -1.81 -23.39 -25.41
N ALA A 62 -2.24 -24.34 -26.24
CA ALA A 62 -3.31 -25.28 -25.91
C ALA A 62 -2.93 -26.25 -24.78
N ALA A 63 -1.64 -26.64 -24.71
CA ALA A 63 -1.11 -27.44 -23.62
C ALA A 63 -0.97 -26.68 -22.31
N ALA A 64 -0.78 -25.37 -22.35
CA ALA A 64 -0.57 -24.50 -21.19
C ALA A 64 -1.87 -24.17 -20.41
N ASP A 65 -2.96 -24.89 -20.64
CA ASP A 65 -4.18 -24.79 -19.84
C ASP A 65 -3.96 -25.38 -18.45
N VAL A 66 -4.01 -24.54 -17.41
CA VAL A 66 -3.77 -24.91 -16.01
C VAL A 66 -4.69 -26.03 -15.49
N GLN A 67 -5.87 -26.22 -16.10
CA GLN A 67 -6.82 -27.27 -15.71
C GLN A 67 -6.33 -28.68 -16.06
N ARG A 68 -5.30 -28.80 -16.89
CA ARG A 68 -4.70 -30.08 -17.29
C ARG A 68 -3.69 -30.63 -16.30
N TYR A 69 -3.39 -29.89 -15.21
CA TYR A 69 -2.31 -30.20 -14.31
C TYR A 69 -2.78 -30.47 -12.89
N ASP A 70 -2.21 -31.47 -12.26
CA ASP A 70 -2.35 -31.78 -10.84
C ASP A 70 -1.39 -30.90 -10.02
N VAL A 71 -1.91 -29.83 -9.42
CA VAL A 71 -1.12 -28.87 -8.63
C VAL A 71 -0.50 -29.56 -7.41
N GLY A 72 -1.26 -30.40 -6.70
CA GLY A 72 -0.77 -31.11 -5.51
C GLY A 72 0.36 -32.07 -5.84
N GLY A 73 0.18 -32.89 -6.89
CA GLY A 73 1.22 -33.81 -7.36
C GLY A 73 2.47 -33.09 -7.88
N LEU A 74 2.31 -31.92 -8.52
CA LEU A 74 3.44 -31.07 -8.92
C LEU A 74 4.22 -30.56 -7.70
N ALA A 75 3.52 -30.07 -6.67
CA ALA A 75 4.17 -29.58 -5.46
C ALA A 75 4.99 -30.66 -4.76
N VAL A 76 4.49 -31.88 -4.68
CA VAL A 76 5.23 -33.03 -4.12
C VAL A 76 6.47 -33.34 -4.96
N ARG A 77 6.34 -33.42 -6.29
CA ARG A 77 7.45 -33.73 -7.18
C ARG A 77 8.49 -32.62 -7.30
N ALA A 78 8.12 -31.38 -6.99
CA ALA A 78 9.04 -30.23 -6.96
C ALA A 78 10.18 -30.42 -5.95
N GLN A 79 10.00 -31.21 -4.90
CA GLN A 79 11.04 -31.53 -3.92
C GLN A 79 12.26 -32.21 -4.55
N GLY A 80 12.04 -33.07 -5.56
CA GLY A 80 13.11 -33.78 -6.23
C GLY A 80 14.03 -32.90 -7.07
N GLY A 81 13.52 -31.75 -7.56
CA GLY A 81 14.28 -30.81 -8.37
C GLY A 81 14.58 -29.48 -7.67
N GLY A 82 14.08 -29.28 -6.44
CA GLY A 82 14.18 -28.05 -5.68
C GLY A 82 13.31 -26.90 -6.22
N ASN A 83 12.59 -27.09 -7.33
CA ASN A 83 11.68 -26.09 -7.91
C ASN A 83 10.55 -26.75 -8.71
N PRO A 84 9.39 -26.07 -8.91
CA PRO A 84 8.23 -26.63 -9.59
C PRO A 84 8.38 -26.72 -11.12
N VAL A 85 9.32 -26.01 -11.72
CA VAL A 85 9.48 -25.96 -13.20
C VAL A 85 9.92 -27.31 -13.74
N ILE A 86 10.83 -28.00 -13.05
CA ILE A 86 11.38 -29.28 -13.52
C ILE A 86 10.30 -30.36 -13.75
N PRO A 87 9.47 -30.72 -12.74
CA PRO A 87 8.40 -31.69 -12.95
C PRO A 87 7.32 -31.18 -13.91
N LEU A 88 7.02 -29.87 -13.90
CA LEU A 88 6.06 -29.25 -14.81
C LEU A 88 6.49 -29.41 -16.27
N LEU A 89 7.78 -29.25 -16.59
CA LEU A 89 8.27 -29.40 -17.96
C LEU A 89 8.10 -30.81 -18.50
N ALA A 90 8.19 -31.82 -17.64
CA ALA A 90 7.91 -33.20 -18.06
C ALA A 90 6.43 -33.35 -18.47
N ASP A 91 5.53 -32.86 -17.63
CA ASP A 91 4.09 -32.90 -17.88
C ASP A 91 3.71 -32.04 -19.11
N LEU A 92 4.25 -30.82 -19.22
CA LEU A 92 3.97 -29.92 -20.36
C LEU A 92 4.42 -30.55 -21.67
N ARG A 93 5.61 -31.16 -21.71
CA ARG A 93 6.09 -31.84 -22.90
C ARG A 93 5.21 -33.04 -23.27
N GLU A 94 4.67 -33.76 -22.30
CA GLU A 94 3.73 -34.85 -22.54
C GLU A 94 2.41 -34.30 -23.12
N GLN A 95 1.84 -33.24 -22.53
CA GLN A 95 0.63 -32.59 -23.05
C GLN A 95 0.83 -32.07 -24.48
N VAL A 96 1.98 -31.44 -24.77
CA VAL A 96 2.31 -30.95 -26.11
C VAL A 96 2.39 -32.13 -27.11
N ARG A 97 3.03 -33.25 -26.76
CA ARG A 97 3.08 -34.44 -27.66
C ARG A 97 1.68 -34.99 -27.94
N ASN A 98 0.81 -35.02 -26.91
CA ASN A 98 -0.55 -35.53 -27.05
C ASN A 98 -1.44 -34.61 -27.91
N LEU A 99 -1.16 -33.32 -27.93
CA LEU A 99 -1.93 -32.32 -28.69
C LEU A 99 -1.33 -32.06 -30.09
N ASP A 100 -0.09 -32.43 -30.34
CA ASP A 100 0.59 -32.28 -31.63
C ASP A 100 0.15 -33.37 -32.63
N THR A 101 -1.14 -33.38 -32.96
CA THR A 101 -1.73 -34.37 -33.86
C THR A 101 -1.27 -34.23 -35.31
N ALA A 102 -0.71 -33.08 -35.67
CA ALA A 102 -0.13 -32.85 -36.99
C ALA A 102 1.34 -33.30 -37.11
N GLY A 103 1.97 -33.74 -36.00
CA GLY A 103 3.35 -34.17 -35.98
C GLY A 103 4.37 -33.07 -36.27
N LEU A 104 4.07 -31.85 -35.88
CA LEU A 104 4.94 -30.67 -36.10
C LEU A 104 6.27 -30.79 -35.35
N GLY A 105 6.31 -31.55 -34.28
CA GLY A 105 7.45 -31.60 -33.35
C GLY A 105 7.46 -30.37 -32.43
N ALA A 106 6.29 -29.86 -32.09
CA ALA A 106 6.08 -28.66 -31.28
C ALA A 106 6.76 -28.72 -29.89
N VAL A 107 7.02 -29.92 -29.38
CA VAL A 107 7.76 -30.13 -28.13
C VAL A 107 9.15 -29.47 -28.13
N ARG A 108 9.74 -29.22 -29.29
CA ARG A 108 11.03 -28.52 -29.44
C ARG A 108 10.96 -27.03 -29.06
N ALA A 109 9.77 -26.46 -28.99
CA ALA A 109 9.60 -25.08 -28.55
C ALA A 109 9.54 -24.97 -27.02
N VAL A 110 9.30 -26.07 -26.28
CA VAL A 110 9.13 -26.06 -24.83
C VAL A 110 10.46 -25.90 -24.11
N HIS A 111 10.63 -24.78 -23.39
CA HIS A 111 11.78 -24.49 -22.53
C HIS A 111 13.14 -24.42 -23.27
N THR A 112 13.13 -24.26 -24.57
CA THR A 112 14.37 -24.27 -25.37
C THR A 112 15.15 -22.98 -25.09
N SER A 113 16.43 -23.11 -24.74
CA SER A 113 17.39 -22.08 -24.34
C SER A 113 17.08 -21.32 -23.02
N LEU A 114 16.03 -21.69 -22.30
CA LEU A 114 15.73 -21.15 -20.95
C LEU A 114 16.32 -22.02 -19.82
N THR A 115 16.36 -21.47 -18.63
CA THR A 115 16.59 -22.21 -17.38
C THR A 115 15.37 -22.05 -16.45
N SER A 116 15.24 -22.92 -15.45
CA SER A 116 14.13 -22.85 -14.49
C SER A 116 14.01 -21.48 -13.81
N GLN A 117 15.13 -20.79 -13.58
CA GLN A 117 15.12 -19.46 -12.96
C GLN A 117 14.53 -18.42 -13.91
N ASP A 118 14.83 -18.46 -15.21
CA ASP A 118 14.24 -17.55 -16.20
C ASP A 118 12.71 -17.62 -16.15
N VAL A 119 12.20 -18.84 -16.10
CA VAL A 119 10.75 -19.10 -16.13
C VAL A 119 10.09 -18.70 -14.81
N LEU A 120 10.67 -19.09 -13.67
CA LEU A 120 10.04 -18.83 -12.37
C LEU A 120 10.13 -17.36 -11.98
N ASP A 121 11.27 -16.69 -12.20
CA ASP A 121 11.40 -15.26 -11.93
C ASP A 121 10.43 -14.45 -12.80
N SER A 122 10.34 -14.74 -14.10
CA SER A 122 9.36 -14.10 -15.00
C SER A 122 7.92 -14.39 -14.58
N ALA A 123 7.63 -15.63 -14.15
CA ALA A 123 6.30 -16.02 -13.68
C ALA A 123 5.90 -15.27 -12.40
N LEU A 124 6.83 -15.06 -11.46
CA LEU A 124 6.59 -14.26 -10.27
C LEU A 124 6.35 -12.78 -10.60
N MET A 125 7.03 -12.23 -11.61
CA MET A 125 6.74 -10.87 -12.10
C MET A 125 5.38 -10.79 -12.80
N VAL A 126 4.98 -11.80 -13.58
CA VAL A 126 3.62 -11.88 -14.17
C VAL A 126 2.55 -11.96 -13.08
N LEU A 127 2.77 -12.78 -12.06
CA LEU A 127 1.88 -12.89 -10.88
C LEU A 127 1.75 -11.55 -10.16
N ALA A 128 2.89 -10.91 -9.89
CA ALA A 128 2.94 -9.60 -9.24
C ALA A 128 2.21 -8.53 -10.06
N ALA A 129 2.41 -8.47 -11.38
CA ALA A 129 1.71 -7.53 -12.25
C ALA A 129 0.18 -7.68 -12.19
N GLY A 130 -0.30 -8.92 -12.13
CA GLY A 130 -1.73 -9.22 -11.95
C GLY A 130 -2.26 -8.74 -10.60
N ALA A 131 -1.56 -9.06 -9.52
CA ALA A 131 -1.92 -8.69 -8.16
C ALA A 131 -1.84 -7.16 -7.93
N ILE A 132 -0.80 -6.49 -8.45
CA ILE A 132 -0.63 -5.03 -8.34
C ILE A 132 -1.74 -4.28 -9.07
N ARG A 133 -2.19 -4.75 -10.22
CA ARG A 133 -3.31 -4.12 -10.94
C ARG A 133 -4.58 -4.07 -10.09
N GLU A 134 -4.91 -5.16 -9.44
CA GLU A 134 -6.06 -5.23 -8.54
C GLU A 134 -5.82 -4.41 -7.27
N LEU A 135 -4.62 -4.53 -6.68
CA LEU A 135 -4.21 -3.74 -5.52
C LEU A 135 -4.36 -2.23 -5.76
N LEU A 136 -3.92 -1.74 -6.92
CA LEU A 136 -4.08 -0.34 -7.30
C LEU A 136 -5.55 0.06 -7.52
N ALA A 137 -6.39 -0.83 -8.03
CA ALA A 137 -7.82 -0.57 -8.16
C ALA A 137 -8.48 -0.39 -6.77
N GLU A 138 -8.17 -1.27 -5.82
CA GLU A 138 -8.64 -1.19 -4.43
C GLU A 138 -8.13 0.09 -3.74
N LEU A 139 -6.84 0.42 -3.92
CA LEU A 139 -6.25 1.64 -3.36
C LEU A 139 -6.87 2.92 -3.93
N ARG A 140 -7.14 2.98 -5.24
CA ARG A 140 -7.81 4.14 -5.85
C ARG A 140 -9.22 4.35 -5.27
N SER A 141 -9.97 3.27 -5.06
CA SER A 141 -11.28 3.36 -4.44
C SER A 141 -11.20 3.81 -2.97
N ALA A 142 -10.26 3.25 -2.20
CA ALA A 142 -10.04 3.65 -0.81
C ALA A 142 -9.61 5.11 -0.68
N THR A 143 -8.66 5.55 -1.53
CA THR A 143 -8.18 6.95 -1.50
C THR A 143 -9.26 7.92 -1.93
N ALA A 144 -10.07 7.60 -2.95
CA ALA A 144 -11.22 8.42 -3.34
C ALA A 144 -12.23 8.60 -2.20
N ALA A 145 -12.53 7.53 -1.45
CA ALA A 145 -13.39 7.61 -0.28
C ALA A 145 -12.80 8.49 0.83
N LEU A 146 -11.50 8.37 1.10
CA LEU A 146 -10.80 9.22 2.08
C LEU A 146 -10.72 10.68 1.66
N ALA A 147 -10.55 10.96 0.38
CA ALA A 147 -10.62 12.31 -0.17
C ALA A 147 -12.01 12.93 0.06
N GLY A 148 -13.08 12.18 -0.21
CA GLY A 148 -14.45 12.60 0.10
C GLY A 148 -14.69 12.88 1.59
N LEU A 149 -14.13 12.05 2.48
CA LEU A 149 -14.16 12.31 3.92
C LEU A 149 -13.38 13.58 4.30
N ALA A 150 -12.22 13.81 3.68
CA ALA A 150 -11.41 15.00 3.92
C ALA A 150 -12.16 16.30 3.53
N GLU A 151 -12.84 16.28 2.41
CA GLU A 151 -13.65 17.40 1.92
C GLU A 151 -14.89 17.62 2.80
N THR A 152 -15.67 16.55 3.03
CA THR A 152 -16.92 16.61 3.81
C THR A 152 -16.69 17.11 5.23
N HIS A 153 -15.57 16.71 5.83
CA HIS A 153 -15.24 17.02 7.22
C HIS A 153 -14.12 18.07 7.37
N GLY A 154 -13.85 18.87 6.33
CA GLY A 154 -12.81 19.89 6.33
C GLY A 154 -12.85 20.83 7.53
N HIS A 155 -14.05 21.12 8.03
CA HIS A 155 -14.30 22.01 9.19
C HIS A 155 -14.84 21.27 10.43
N THR A 156 -14.94 19.94 10.40
CA THR A 156 -15.42 19.17 11.55
C THR A 156 -14.37 19.18 12.66
N LEU A 157 -14.64 19.89 13.74
CA LEU A 157 -13.74 20.03 14.87
C LEU A 157 -13.57 18.71 15.62
N CYS A 158 -12.33 18.37 15.94
CA CYS A 158 -11.95 17.29 16.84
C CYS A 158 -10.71 17.69 17.65
N VAL A 159 -10.26 16.83 18.54
CA VAL A 159 -9.01 17.05 19.27
C VAL A 159 -7.86 16.28 18.61
N ALA A 160 -6.74 16.96 18.41
CA ALA A 160 -5.48 16.31 18.09
C ALA A 160 -4.94 15.57 19.33
N ARG A 161 -4.27 14.45 19.09
CA ARG A 161 -3.61 13.68 20.15
C ARG A 161 -2.12 13.51 19.81
N SER A 162 -1.28 13.98 20.71
CA SER A 162 0.17 13.84 20.61
C SER A 162 0.65 13.05 21.83
N LEU A 163 1.44 12.00 21.60
CA LEU A 163 1.89 11.10 22.66
C LEU A 163 0.73 10.59 23.56
N THR A 164 -0.38 10.24 22.91
CA THR A 164 -1.65 9.78 23.52
C THR A 164 -2.47 10.84 24.26
N GLN A 165 -1.93 12.03 24.54
CA GLN A 165 -2.61 13.10 25.25
C GLN A 165 -3.32 14.06 24.29
N HIS A 166 -4.38 14.72 24.76
CA HIS A 166 -5.03 15.81 24.04
C HIS A 166 -4.02 16.96 23.86
N SER A 167 -3.93 17.49 22.65
CA SER A 167 -2.96 18.52 22.26
C SER A 167 -3.66 19.81 21.88
N LEU A 168 -4.13 19.94 20.67
CA LEU A 168 -4.71 21.16 20.12
C LEU A 168 -6.03 20.88 19.41
N PRO A 169 -6.87 21.89 19.16
CA PRO A 169 -7.97 21.76 18.22
C PRO A 169 -7.47 21.32 16.84
N TYR A 170 -8.24 20.49 16.17
CA TYR A 170 -7.90 19.86 14.91
C TYR A 170 -9.16 19.68 14.06
N THR A 171 -9.02 19.32 12.78
CA THR A 171 -10.16 18.93 11.95
C THR A 171 -10.10 17.46 11.54
N PHE A 172 -11.23 16.79 11.50
CA PHE A 172 -11.28 15.41 11.00
C PHE A 172 -10.92 15.34 9.52
N GLY A 173 -11.25 16.39 8.75
CA GLY A 173 -10.85 16.45 7.34
C GLY A 173 -9.35 16.41 7.13
N LEU A 174 -8.55 17.12 7.95
CA LEU A 174 -7.09 17.03 7.88
C LEU A 174 -6.60 15.62 8.27
N ARG A 175 -7.24 14.95 9.22
CA ARG A 175 -6.91 13.57 9.56
C ARG A 175 -7.13 12.61 8.38
N ALA A 176 -8.29 12.71 7.73
CA ALA A 176 -8.61 11.93 6.54
C ALA A 176 -7.66 12.24 5.37
N ALA A 177 -7.30 13.52 5.17
CA ALA A 177 -6.32 13.93 4.17
C ALA A 177 -4.91 13.33 4.44
N GLN A 178 -4.49 13.23 5.70
CA GLN A 178 -3.22 12.58 6.05
C GLN A 178 -3.25 11.06 5.76
N TRP A 179 -4.37 10.37 6.02
CA TRP A 179 -4.56 8.97 5.63
C TRP A 179 -4.50 8.81 4.12
N PHE A 180 -5.21 9.65 3.39
CA PHE A 180 -5.18 9.72 1.93
C PHE A 180 -3.75 9.90 1.41
N SER A 181 -2.98 10.85 1.95
CA SER A 181 -1.62 11.16 1.50
C SER A 181 -0.69 9.96 1.59
N GLY A 182 -0.72 9.23 2.70
CA GLY A 182 0.11 8.04 2.90
C GLY A 182 -0.20 6.95 1.87
N LEU A 183 -1.48 6.69 1.63
CA LEU A 183 -1.93 5.67 0.66
C LEU A 183 -1.66 6.08 -0.79
N ALA A 184 -1.90 7.33 -1.16
CA ALA A 184 -1.61 7.84 -2.50
C ALA A 184 -0.11 7.77 -2.81
N ALA A 185 0.75 8.14 -1.85
CA ALA A 185 2.19 8.01 -2.00
C ALA A 185 2.65 6.55 -2.15
N ALA A 186 2.05 5.62 -1.41
CA ALA A 186 2.34 4.19 -1.53
C ALA A 186 1.86 3.62 -2.87
N ALA A 187 0.68 4.01 -3.34
CA ALA A 187 0.16 3.63 -4.65
C ALA A 187 1.06 4.13 -5.79
N GLY A 188 1.51 5.39 -5.72
CA GLY A 188 2.45 5.95 -6.70
C GLY A 188 3.79 5.20 -6.76
N ARG A 189 4.29 4.68 -5.63
CA ARG A 189 5.48 3.82 -5.63
C ARG A 189 5.24 2.49 -6.36
N LEU A 190 4.05 1.88 -6.19
CA LEU A 190 3.68 0.66 -6.92
C LEU A 190 3.55 0.91 -8.42
N GLU A 191 2.95 2.02 -8.83
CA GLU A 191 2.77 2.38 -10.24
C GLU A 191 4.09 2.65 -10.94
N ALA A 192 5.08 3.15 -10.20
CA ALA A 192 6.42 3.44 -10.73
C ALA A 192 7.31 2.19 -10.88
N LEU A 193 6.86 1.01 -10.42
CA LEU A 193 7.64 -0.21 -10.53
C LEU A 193 7.66 -0.72 -11.97
N GLU A 194 8.86 -1.01 -12.43
CA GLU A 194 9.09 -1.82 -13.62
C GLU A 194 9.31 -3.27 -13.19
N LEU A 195 8.46 -4.17 -13.67
CA LEU A 195 8.55 -5.60 -13.40
C LEU A 195 9.27 -6.28 -14.57
N PRO A 196 10.53 -6.70 -14.39
CA PRO A 196 11.36 -7.16 -15.50
C PRO A 196 11.08 -8.60 -15.92
N VAL A 197 11.27 -8.89 -17.20
CA VAL A 197 11.40 -10.27 -17.69
C VAL A 197 12.77 -10.84 -17.28
N GLN A 198 12.86 -12.15 -17.07
CA GLN A 198 14.14 -12.85 -16.88
C GLN A 198 14.40 -13.79 -18.02
N THR A 199 15.57 -13.64 -18.65
CA THR A 199 16.15 -14.58 -19.61
C THR A 199 17.65 -14.54 -19.46
N GLY A 200 18.31 -15.68 -19.35
CA GLY A 200 19.76 -15.73 -19.13
C GLY A 200 20.37 -17.08 -19.47
N GLY A 201 19.55 -18.13 -19.45
CA GLY A 201 20.01 -19.51 -19.56
C GLY A 201 20.76 -19.98 -18.30
N ALA A 202 21.59 -20.97 -18.43
CA ALA A 202 22.18 -21.69 -17.30
C ALA A 202 23.05 -20.81 -16.38
N ALA A 203 23.75 -19.83 -16.93
CA ALA A 203 24.71 -18.99 -16.19
C ALA A 203 24.60 -17.48 -16.51
N GLY A 204 23.45 -17.02 -16.99
CA GLY A 204 23.24 -15.60 -17.27
C GLY A 204 23.99 -15.05 -18.49
N THR A 205 24.46 -15.92 -19.40
CA THR A 205 25.28 -15.53 -20.55
C THR A 205 24.53 -15.54 -21.88
N LEU A 206 23.26 -16.01 -21.88
CA LEU A 206 22.47 -16.24 -23.11
C LEU A 206 23.11 -17.20 -24.11
N ALA A 207 24.14 -17.95 -23.70
CA ALA A 207 24.93 -18.82 -24.59
C ALA A 207 24.07 -19.83 -25.38
N SER A 208 23.10 -20.44 -24.72
CA SER A 208 22.16 -21.39 -25.35
C SER A 208 21.27 -20.71 -26.41
N GLY A 209 20.86 -19.49 -26.19
CA GLY A 209 20.11 -18.67 -27.15
C GLY A 209 20.97 -18.31 -28.38
N THR A 210 22.23 -17.95 -28.15
CA THR A 210 23.20 -17.68 -29.23
C THR A 210 23.38 -18.92 -30.11
N VAL A 211 23.65 -20.08 -29.50
CA VAL A 211 23.81 -21.34 -30.25
C VAL A 211 22.53 -21.72 -31.02
N LEU A 212 21.36 -21.48 -30.45
CA LEU A 212 20.07 -21.73 -31.11
C LEU A 212 19.92 -20.89 -32.39
N ILE A 213 20.25 -19.60 -32.32
CA ILE A 213 20.18 -18.69 -33.47
C ILE A 213 21.23 -19.07 -34.53
N ASP A 214 22.49 -19.28 -34.13
CA ASP A 214 23.58 -19.69 -35.05
C ASP A 214 23.27 -20.99 -35.74
N GLY A 215 22.73 -21.99 -35.03
CA GLY A 215 22.31 -23.27 -35.60
C GLY A 215 21.20 -23.14 -36.64
N ALA A 216 20.24 -22.27 -36.44
CA ALA A 216 19.18 -21.97 -37.42
C ALA A 216 19.74 -21.30 -38.67
N VAL A 217 20.68 -20.37 -38.53
CA VAL A 217 21.39 -19.72 -39.63
C VAL A 217 22.14 -20.76 -40.48
N LEU A 218 22.84 -21.67 -39.85
CA LEU A 218 23.63 -22.73 -40.53
C LEU A 218 22.74 -23.72 -41.29
N THR A 219 21.58 -24.08 -40.74
CA THR A 219 20.72 -25.13 -41.33
C THR A 219 19.76 -24.61 -42.40
N ALA A 220 19.33 -23.34 -42.30
CA ALA A 220 18.36 -22.76 -43.23
C ALA A 220 18.99 -22.20 -44.52
N GLY A 221 20.32 -22.18 -44.65
CA GLY A 221 21.00 -21.53 -45.78
C GLY A 221 20.66 -20.00 -45.81
N ALA A 222 20.74 -19.38 -44.70
CA ALA A 222 20.08 -18.15 -44.32
C ALA A 222 20.19 -17.01 -45.35
N GLY A 223 19.05 -16.47 -45.70
CA GLY A 223 18.92 -15.13 -46.24
C GLY A 223 19.24 -14.05 -45.19
N PRO A 224 19.44 -12.77 -45.59
CA PRO A 224 19.97 -11.69 -44.77
C PRO A 224 19.20 -11.36 -43.46
N ALA A 225 17.98 -11.86 -43.31
CA ALA A 225 17.13 -11.57 -42.15
C ALA A 225 17.51 -12.37 -40.87
N ALA A 226 18.12 -13.52 -40.99
CA ALA A 226 18.53 -14.35 -39.84
C ALA A 226 19.83 -13.84 -39.18
N GLY A 227 20.66 -13.09 -39.90
CA GLY A 227 21.95 -12.55 -39.38
C GLY A 227 21.82 -11.33 -38.48
N THR A 228 20.62 -10.82 -38.23
CA THR A 228 20.37 -9.63 -37.37
C THR A 228 19.70 -9.97 -36.03
N LEU A 229 19.19 -11.20 -35.88
CA LEU A 229 18.50 -11.61 -34.63
C LEU A 229 19.52 -11.92 -33.54
N SER A 230 19.32 -11.41 -32.36
CA SER A 230 20.10 -11.67 -31.14
C SER A 230 19.25 -12.31 -30.04
N PRO A 231 19.86 -12.97 -29.04
CA PRO A 231 19.14 -13.44 -27.87
C PRO A 231 18.43 -12.32 -27.09
N PHE A 232 18.93 -11.08 -27.17
CA PHE A 232 18.28 -9.90 -26.55
C PHE A 232 16.97 -9.57 -27.27
N ASP A 233 16.91 -9.67 -28.61
CA ASP A 233 15.66 -9.46 -29.34
C ASP A 233 14.59 -10.49 -28.95
N LEU A 234 14.99 -11.72 -28.64
CA LEU A 234 14.07 -12.75 -28.14
C LEU A 234 13.57 -12.41 -26.73
N ALA A 235 14.45 -11.90 -25.86
CA ALA A 235 14.10 -11.44 -24.52
C ALA A 235 13.10 -10.27 -24.57
N ASP A 236 13.33 -9.28 -25.43
CA ASP A 236 12.45 -8.11 -25.61
C ASP A 236 11.07 -8.53 -26.15
N ARG A 237 11.01 -9.48 -27.08
CA ARG A 237 9.74 -10.04 -27.57
C ARG A 237 9.00 -10.79 -26.46
N LEU A 238 9.72 -11.53 -25.60
CA LEU A 238 9.10 -12.19 -24.44
C LEU A 238 8.55 -11.16 -23.45
N ALA A 239 9.32 -10.11 -23.14
CA ALA A 239 8.87 -9.01 -22.27
C ALA A 239 7.56 -8.39 -22.78
N ALA A 240 7.51 -8.04 -24.07
CA ALA A 240 6.32 -7.46 -24.70
C ALA A 240 5.10 -8.40 -24.62
N ARG A 241 5.28 -9.72 -24.86
CA ARG A 241 4.20 -10.71 -24.79
C ARG A 241 3.66 -10.92 -23.38
N LEU A 242 4.53 -10.83 -22.37
CA LEU A 242 4.14 -10.98 -20.97
C LEU A 242 3.61 -9.70 -20.35
N GLY A 243 3.82 -8.54 -21.01
CA GLY A 243 3.53 -7.21 -20.45
C GLY A 243 4.49 -6.86 -19.32
N LEU A 244 5.75 -7.30 -19.42
CA LEU A 244 6.83 -7.01 -18.50
C LEU A 244 7.83 -6.03 -19.11
N ALA A 245 8.69 -5.44 -18.29
CA ALA A 245 9.74 -4.55 -18.76
C ALA A 245 10.90 -5.35 -19.38
N PRO A 246 11.45 -4.90 -20.52
CA PRO A 246 12.71 -5.41 -21.04
C PRO A 246 13.86 -5.01 -20.12
N VAL A 247 14.97 -5.75 -20.15
CA VAL A 247 16.16 -5.50 -19.34
C VAL A 247 17.43 -5.53 -20.18
N PRO A 248 18.46 -4.74 -19.84
CA PRO A 248 19.72 -4.74 -20.58
C PRO A 248 20.55 -6.00 -20.37
N ALA A 249 20.29 -6.76 -19.32
CA ALA A 249 21.03 -7.96 -18.94
C ALA A 249 20.20 -8.88 -18.04
N PRO A 250 20.52 -10.19 -17.99
CA PRO A 250 19.98 -11.12 -17.02
C PRO A 250 20.22 -10.64 -15.58
N TRP A 251 19.22 -10.80 -14.71
CA TRP A 251 19.27 -10.34 -13.32
C TRP A 251 19.20 -11.50 -12.31
N HIS A 252 19.72 -12.67 -12.67
CA HIS A 252 19.70 -13.90 -11.86
C HIS A 252 20.17 -13.69 -10.43
N THR A 253 21.21 -12.86 -10.24
CA THR A 253 21.82 -12.59 -8.94
C THR A 253 21.72 -11.13 -8.51
N ASN A 254 21.22 -10.23 -9.37
CA ASN A 254 20.86 -8.87 -9.01
C ASN A 254 19.37 -8.81 -8.65
N ARG A 255 19.06 -8.87 -7.37
CA ARG A 255 17.67 -9.01 -6.90
C ARG A 255 16.97 -7.69 -6.57
N LEU A 256 17.48 -6.55 -7.06
CA LEU A 256 16.88 -5.24 -6.78
C LEU A 256 15.42 -5.13 -7.25
N ALA A 257 15.04 -5.78 -8.34
CA ALA A 257 13.64 -5.81 -8.78
C ALA A 257 12.72 -6.48 -7.74
N VAL A 258 13.20 -7.55 -7.09
CA VAL A 258 12.45 -8.29 -6.06
C VAL A 258 12.36 -7.49 -4.75
N THR A 259 13.48 -6.89 -4.31
CA THR A 259 13.47 -6.07 -3.07
C THR A 259 12.67 -4.80 -3.24
N SER A 260 12.78 -4.08 -4.38
CA SER A 260 11.96 -2.89 -4.66
C SER A 260 10.46 -3.20 -4.68
N LEU A 261 10.07 -4.36 -5.23
CA LEU A 261 8.69 -4.83 -5.19
C LEU A 261 8.25 -5.10 -3.73
N GLY A 262 9.10 -5.78 -2.95
CA GLY A 262 8.84 -6.05 -1.54
C GLY A 262 8.65 -4.78 -0.73
N ASP A 263 9.52 -3.78 -0.93
CA ASP A 263 9.45 -2.48 -0.25
C ASP A 263 8.17 -1.69 -0.61
N ALA A 264 7.78 -1.70 -1.88
CA ALA A 264 6.56 -1.03 -2.31
C ALA A 264 5.30 -1.69 -1.71
N LEU A 265 5.26 -3.03 -1.63
CA LEU A 265 4.17 -3.76 -0.99
C LEU A 265 4.11 -3.50 0.53
N ALA A 266 5.27 -3.46 1.20
CA ALA A 266 5.37 -3.11 2.62
C ALA A 266 4.88 -1.67 2.86
N ALA A 267 5.27 -0.70 2.02
CA ALA A 267 4.81 0.68 2.14
C ALA A 267 3.28 0.83 2.05
N VAL A 268 2.60 0.00 1.23
CA VAL A 268 1.13 -0.05 1.20
C VAL A 268 0.56 -0.52 2.53
N THR A 269 1.13 -1.60 3.09
CA THR A 269 0.66 -2.12 4.38
C THR A 269 0.96 -1.18 5.54
N ASP A 270 2.06 -0.42 5.50
CA ASP A 270 2.39 0.60 6.50
C ASP A 270 1.35 1.73 6.49
N ALA A 271 1.04 2.26 5.29
CA ALA A 271 0.03 3.31 5.14
C ALA A 271 -1.36 2.84 5.57
N ALA A 272 -1.77 1.63 5.16
CA ALA A 272 -3.03 1.02 5.58
C ALA A 272 -3.06 0.75 7.09
N GLY A 273 -1.95 0.30 7.67
CA GLY A 273 -1.77 0.06 9.10
C GLY A 273 -1.94 1.32 9.95
N LYS A 274 -1.50 2.49 9.43
CA LYS A 274 -1.73 3.79 10.09
C LYS A 274 -3.21 4.12 10.16
N VAL A 275 -3.96 3.96 9.08
CA VAL A 275 -5.42 4.16 9.07
C VAL A 275 -6.08 3.23 10.07
N ALA A 276 -5.76 1.93 10.01
CA ALA A 276 -6.33 0.93 10.91
C ALA A 276 -6.02 1.21 12.39
N ALA A 277 -4.80 1.63 12.71
CA ALA A 277 -4.42 1.97 14.07
C ALA A 277 -5.24 3.15 14.63
N ASP A 278 -5.44 4.18 13.82
CA ASP A 278 -6.26 5.32 14.20
C ASP A 278 -7.74 4.91 14.37
N VAL A 279 -8.31 4.14 13.43
CA VAL A 279 -9.70 3.68 13.53
C VAL A 279 -9.92 2.80 14.74
N LEU A 280 -8.99 1.89 15.06
CA LEU A 280 -9.03 1.06 16.28
C LEU A 280 -9.06 1.89 17.55
N PHE A 281 -8.35 3.02 17.57
CA PHE A 281 -8.40 3.95 18.70
C PHE A 281 -9.71 4.75 18.71
N LEU A 282 -10.06 5.37 17.57
CA LEU A 282 -11.19 6.29 17.46
C LEU A 282 -12.55 5.60 17.59
N SER A 283 -12.62 4.28 17.36
CA SER A 283 -13.86 3.48 17.49
C SER A 283 -14.09 2.91 18.89
N ARG A 284 -13.17 3.10 19.84
CA ARG A 284 -13.37 2.65 21.22
C ARG A 284 -14.60 3.32 21.83
N PRO A 285 -15.37 2.61 22.68
CA PRO A 285 -16.59 3.20 23.28
C PRO A 285 -16.37 4.52 24.00
N GLU A 286 -15.20 4.69 24.63
CA GLU A 286 -14.81 5.90 25.37
C GLU A 286 -14.52 7.08 24.45
N VAL A 287 -14.13 6.82 23.19
CA VAL A 287 -13.78 7.83 22.17
C VAL A 287 -14.93 8.04 21.20
N ALA A 288 -15.40 6.97 20.57
CA ALA A 288 -16.58 6.87 19.70
C ALA A 288 -16.65 7.92 18.57
N GLU A 289 -15.50 8.32 18.02
CA GLU A 289 -15.41 9.36 16.97
C GLU A 289 -15.68 8.81 15.56
N VAL A 290 -15.41 7.50 15.33
CA VAL A 290 -15.69 6.79 14.08
C VAL A 290 -16.20 5.38 14.37
N ALA A 291 -16.78 4.74 13.35
CA ALA A 291 -17.10 3.30 13.38
C ALA A 291 -16.91 2.68 12.00
N GLU A 292 -16.60 1.38 11.97
CA GLU A 292 -16.60 0.57 10.76
C GLU A 292 -18.03 0.33 10.22
N PRO A 293 -18.19 0.05 8.91
CA PRO A 293 -19.49 -0.29 8.35
C PRO A 293 -20.05 -1.58 8.97
N ARG A 294 -21.32 -1.53 9.33
CA ARG A 294 -22.04 -2.68 9.87
C ARG A 294 -22.52 -3.59 8.74
N VAL A 295 -22.02 -4.82 8.74
CA VAL A 295 -22.45 -5.87 7.82
C VAL A 295 -22.89 -7.08 8.63
N ALA A 296 -23.97 -7.73 8.23
CA ALA A 296 -24.48 -8.92 8.91
C ALA A 296 -23.39 -10.01 9.00
N GLY A 297 -23.19 -10.57 10.17
CA GLY A 297 -22.17 -11.60 10.44
C GLY A 297 -20.76 -11.08 10.66
N ARG A 298 -20.49 -9.78 10.46
CA ARG A 298 -19.16 -9.18 10.68
C ARG A 298 -19.04 -8.60 12.09
N GLY A 299 -17.90 -8.84 12.75
CA GLY A 299 -17.56 -8.24 14.04
C GLY A 299 -18.42 -8.69 15.22
N VAL A 300 -19.31 -9.64 15.01
CA VAL A 300 -20.17 -10.17 16.08
C VAL A 300 -19.35 -10.92 17.12
N SER A 301 -19.74 -10.74 18.39
CA SER A 301 -19.14 -11.50 19.49
C SER A 301 -19.90 -12.83 19.66
N SER A 302 -19.16 -13.92 19.88
CA SER A 302 -19.75 -15.23 20.17
C SER A 302 -20.51 -15.28 21.50
N ALA A 303 -20.22 -14.36 22.44
CA ALA A 303 -20.79 -14.37 23.79
C ALA A 303 -21.63 -13.13 24.12
N MET A 304 -21.43 -12.01 23.43
CA MET A 304 -22.06 -10.71 23.74
C MET A 304 -22.72 -10.12 22.50
N PRO A 305 -24.06 -10.23 22.35
CA PRO A 305 -24.75 -9.80 21.13
C PRO A 305 -24.58 -8.32 20.78
N GLN A 306 -24.41 -7.47 21.79
CA GLN A 306 -24.25 -6.02 21.63
C GLN A 306 -22.81 -5.60 21.22
N LYS A 307 -21.83 -6.50 21.36
CA LYS A 307 -20.43 -6.18 21.09
C LYS A 307 -20.15 -6.26 19.58
N GLN A 308 -19.77 -5.12 19.01
CA GLN A 308 -19.37 -4.98 17.63
C GLN A 308 -17.84 -4.74 17.55
N ASN A 309 -17.11 -5.72 17.04
CA ASN A 309 -15.65 -5.63 16.91
C ASN A 309 -15.26 -4.95 15.60
N PRO A 310 -14.23 -4.08 15.59
CA PRO A 310 -13.70 -3.43 14.39
C PRO A 310 -12.76 -4.37 13.61
N VAL A 311 -13.33 -5.41 12.98
CA VAL A 311 -12.54 -6.52 12.39
C VAL A 311 -11.80 -6.14 11.12
N LEU A 312 -12.29 -5.17 10.33
CA LEU A 312 -11.56 -4.69 9.15
C LEU A 312 -10.22 -4.09 9.58
N SER A 313 -10.25 -3.20 10.55
CA SER A 313 -9.04 -2.57 11.08
C SER A 313 -8.12 -3.56 11.79
N VAL A 314 -8.68 -4.57 12.49
CA VAL A 314 -7.87 -5.64 13.11
C VAL A 314 -7.12 -6.43 12.04
N LEU A 315 -7.76 -6.80 10.94
CA LEU A 315 -7.15 -7.57 9.85
C LEU A 315 -6.11 -6.74 9.10
N ILE A 316 -6.40 -5.48 8.76
CA ILE A 316 -5.45 -4.56 8.13
C ILE A 316 -4.21 -4.39 9.01
N ARG A 317 -4.40 -4.15 10.31
CA ARG A 317 -3.28 -4.02 11.25
C ARG A 317 -2.46 -5.30 11.36
N SER A 318 -3.11 -6.48 11.33
CA SER A 318 -2.40 -7.76 11.31
C SER A 318 -1.48 -7.89 10.09
N ALA A 319 -1.94 -7.48 8.90
CA ALA A 319 -1.11 -7.45 7.70
C ALA A 319 0.08 -6.50 7.85
N ALA A 320 -0.15 -5.28 8.33
CA ALA A 320 0.87 -4.27 8.53
C ALA A 320 1.97 -4.68 9.53
N LEU A 321 1.63 -5.51 10.51
CA LEU A 321 2.61 -6.04 11.48
C LEU A 321 3.44 -7.20 10.91
N GLN A 322 2.97 -7.90 9.89
CA GLN A 322 3.65 -9.04 9.27
C GLN A 322 4.55 -8.61 8.09
N ALA A 323 4.08 -7.69 7.26
CA ALA A 323 4.72 -7.35 5.99
C ALA A 323 6.18 -6.89 6.11
N PRO A 324 6.59 -6.05 7.08
CA PRO A 324 7.98 -5.62 7.20
C PRO A 324 8.98 -6.76 7.39
N ALA A 325 8.60 -7.82 8.12
CA ALA A 325 9.46 -8.99 8.31
C ALA A 325 9.66 -9.77 7.00
N LEU A 326 8.63 -9.85 6.16
CA LEU A 326 8.72 -10.49 4.85
C LEU A 326 9.56 -9.67 3.86
N ALA A 327 9.44 -8.34 3.87
CA ALA A 327 10.31 -7.48 3.10
C ALA A 327 11.78 -7.61 3.54
N ALA A 328 12.03 -7.66 4.85
CA ALA A 328 13.37 -7.93 5.38
C ALA A 328 13.92 -9.29 4.92
N GLN A 329 13.07 -10.33 4.80
CA GLN A 329 13.49 -11.63 4.27
C GLN A 329 13.94 -11.53 2.81
N LEU A 330 13.30 -10.70 1.98
CA LEU A 330 13.75 -10.47 0.60
C LEU A 330 15.12 -9.78 0.55
N HIS A 331 15.36 -8.81 1.42
CA HIS A 331 16.68 -8.17 1.54
C HIS A 331 17.76 -9.13 2.03
N LEU A 332 17.43 -9.96 3.02
CA LEU A 332 18.35 -11.00 3.51
C LEU A 332 18.71 -11.98 2.41
N ALA A 333 17.72 -12.40 1.62
CA ALA A 333 17.96 -13.26 0.46
C ALA A 333 18.87 -12.56 -0.55
N ALA A 334 18.52 -11.36 -0.99
CA ALA A 334 19.27 -10.59 -1.99
C ALA A 334 20.74 -10.38 -1.61
N ALA A 335 21.03 -10.16 -0.34
CA ALA A 335 22.40 -9.99 0.17
C ALA A 335 23.21 -11.29 0.25
N ASN A 336 22.55 -12.44 0.12
CA ASN A 336 23.17 -13.77 0.18
C ASN A 336 23.15 -14.52 -1.15
N PHE A 337 22.92 -13.83 -2.26
CA PHE A 337 23.08 -14.43 -3.59
C PHE A 337 24.57 -14.57 -3.90
N ASN A 338 24.97 -15.79 -4.22
CA ASN A 338 26.34 -16.19 -4.53
C ASN A 338 26.45 -16.73 -5.95
N ASP A 339 27.64 -16.64 -6.53
CA ASP A 339 27.98 -17.08 -7.88
C ASP A 339 26.98 -16.61 -8.95
N GLU A 340 26.78 -17.33 -10.03
CA GLU A 340 25.81 -17.07 -11.10
C GLU A 340 24.41 -17.61 -10.78
N ARG A 341 24.27 -18.43 -9.72
CA ARG A 341 23.00 -18.94 -9.18
C ARG A 341 23.14 -19.31 -7.71
N PRO A 342 22.30 -18.75 -6.83
CA PRO A 342 22.41 -18.96 -5.38
C PRO A 342 21.92 -20.35 -4.97
N ASP A 343 22.48 -20.85 -3.86
CA ASP A 343 22.22 -22.17 -3.30
C ASP A 343 20.91 -22.27 -2.50
N GLY A 344 20.49 -21.25 -1.78
CA GLY A 344 19.24 -21.28 -0.96
C GLY A 344 18.48 -19.95 -0.94
N ALA A 345 19.18 -18.85 -1.22
CA ALA A 345 18.62 -17.52 -1.15
C ALA A 345 17.44 -17.32 -2.12
N TRP A 346 17.57 -17.79 -3.37
CA TRP A 346 16.51 -17.74 -4.37
C TRP A 346 15.21 -18.44 -3.91
N HIS A 347 15.33 -19.62 -3.32
CA HIS A 347 14.19 -20.39 -2.80
C HIS A 347 13.47 -19.68 -1.65
N SER A 348 14.23 -18.92 -0.84
CA SER A 348 13.67 -18.19 0.31
C SER A 348 12.85 -16.96 -0.07
N GLU A 349 13.04 -16.42 -1.30
CA GLU A 349 12.27 -15.29 -1.81
C GLU A 349 10.81 -15.65 -2.15
N TRP A 350 10.56 -16.83 -2.68
CA TRP A 350 9.27 -17.16 -3.31
C TRP A 350 8.10 -17.07 -2.35
N ALA A 351 8.24 -17.71 -1.19
CA ALA A 351 7.20 -17.71 -0.17
C ALA A 351 7.00 -16.30 0.42
N ALA A 352 8.10 -15.58 0.67
CA ALA A 352 8.06 -14.24 1.25
C ALA A 352 7.38 -13.24 0.30
N LEU A 353 7.77 -13.21 -0.98
CA LEU A 353 7.18 -12.34 -1.99
C LEU A 353 5.68 -12.65 -2.19
N ARG A 354 5.34 -13.94 -2.34
CA ARG A 354 3.95 -14.35 -2.48
C ARG A 354 3.10 -13.92 -1.29
N GLN A 355 3.61 -14.09 -0.06
CA GLN A 355 2.88 -13.71 1.15
C GLN A 355 2.74 -12.18 1.26
N LEU A 356 3.74 -11.39 0.86
CA LEU A 356 3.63 -9.94 0.77
C LEU A 356 2.52 -9.49 -0.18
N LEU A 357 2.45 -10.08 -1.37
CA LEU A 357 1.35 -9.82 -2.33
C LEU A 357 -0.01 -10.14 -1.72
N ARG A 358 -0.14 -11.26 -1.02
CA ARG A 358 -1.38 -11.68 -0.35
C ARG A 358 -1.79 -10.72 0.76
N LEU A 359 -0.84 -10.30 1.60
CA LEU A 359 -1.11 -9.37 2.70
C LEU A 359 -1.47 -7.98 2.21
N ALA A 360 -0.72 -7.44 1.23
CA ALA A 360 -0.97 -6.11 0.69
C ALA A 360 -2.33 -6.03 -0.01
N LEU A 361 -2.63 -7.00 -0.88
CA LEU A 361 -3.92 -7.05 -1.59
C LEU A 361 -5.08 -7.28 -0.62
N GLY A 362 -4.93 -8.22 0.32
CA GLY A 362 -5.96 -8.48 1.32
C GLY A 362 -6.23 -7.26 2.22
N ALA A 363 -5.18 -6.57 2.64
CA ALA A 363 -5.31 -5.33 3.42
C ALA A 363 -6.01 -4.21 2.61
N ALA A 364 -5.71 -4.08 1.31
CA ALA A 364 -6.32 -3.06 0.46
C ALA A 364 -7.82 -3.32 0.23
N VAL A 365 -8.23 -4.57 0.02
CA VAL A 365 -9.66 -4.96 -0.06
C VAL A 365 -10.41 -4.55 1.21
N GLN A 366 -9.83 -4.86 2.39
CA GLN A 366 -10.43 -4.49 3.68
C GLN A 366 -10.45 -2.97 3.88
N LEU A 367 -9.38 -2.28 3.45
CA LEU A 367 -9.24 -0.83 3.57
C LEU A 367 -10.26 -0.08 2.70
N ARG A 368 -10.50 -0.53 1.47
CA ARG A 368 -11.54 0.07 0.62
C ARG A 368 -12.89 0.00 1.30
N GLU A 369 -13.28 -1.17 1.79
CA GLU A 369 -14.55 -1.34 2.45
C GLU A 369 -14.65 -0.49 3.73
N LEU A 370 -13.56 -0.40 4.49
CA LEU A 370 -13.46 0.46 5.67
C LEU A 370 -13.67 1.93 5.31
N ALA A 371 -12.96 2.43 4.29
CA ALA A 371 -12.99 3.84 3.90
C ALA A 371 -14.35 4.26 3.31
N GLU A 372 -14.91 3.43 2.42
CA GLU A 372 -16.21 3.68 1.77
C GLU A 372 -17.37 3.67 2.76
N GLY A 373 -17.29 2.83 3.81
CA GLY A 373 -18.37 2.64 4.77
C GLY A 373 -18.13 3.28 6.14
N MET A 374 -17.07 4.05 6.33
CA MET A 374 -16.75 4.66 7.63
C MET A 374 -17.83 5.62 8.10
N ALA A 375 -18.39 5.36 9.27
CA ALA A 375 -19.25 6.30 9.96
C ALA A 375 -18.42 7.28 10.79
N VAL A 376 -18.73 8.58 10.67
CA VAL A 376 -18.07 9.68 11.40
C VAL A 376 -19.06 10.33 12.34
N PHE A 377 -18.66 10.59 13.59
CA PHE A 377 -19.52 11.13 14.63
C PHE A 377 -19.04 12.50 15.14
N PRO A 378 -19.39 13.61 14.46
CA PRO A 378 -18.98 14.97 14.85
C PRO A 378 -19.37 15.35 16.28
N GLY A 379 -20.51 14.85 16.77
CA GLY A 379 -20.95 15.08 18.15
C GLY A 379 -20.02 14.46 19.19
N ALA A 380 -19.47 13.27 18.93
CA ALA A 380 -18.48 12.64 19.80
C ALA A 380 -17.14 13.38 19.75
N MET A 381 -16.72 13.82 18.56
CA MET A 381 -15.51 14.63 18.38
C MET A 381 -15.57 15.93 19.17
N ARG A 382 -16.73 16.61 19.14
CA ARG A 382 -16.96 17.83 19.92
C ARG A 382 -16.87 17.56 21.42
N ARG A 383 -17.56 16.53 21.93
CA ARG A 383 -17.47 16.15 23.36
C ARG A 383 -16.04 15.87 23.80
N ASN A 384 -15.29 15.15 22.96
CA ASN A 384 -13.88 14.82 23.28
C ASN A 384 -12.97 16.05 23.25
N LEU A 385 -13.23 17.01 22.36
CA LEU A 385 -12.53 18.29 22.35
C LEU A 385 -12.83 19.10 23.64
N GLU A 386 -14.09 19.09 24.07
CA GLU A 386 -14.54 19.78 25.27
C GLU A 386 -13.94 19.21 26.57
N LEU A 387 -13.53 17.92 26.59
CA LEU A 387 -12.82 17.32 27.73
C LEU A 387 -11.48 18.02 28.05
N GLY A 388 -10.78 18.52 27.05
CA GLY A 388 -9.55 19.29 27.24
C GLY A 388 -9.81 20.75 27.60
N GLY A 389 -11.03 21.25 27.36
CA GLY A 389 -11.48 22.58 27.66
C GLY A 389 -10.61 23.68 27.04
N PRO A 390 -10.69 24.91 27.59
CA PRO A 390 -9.92 26.04 27.11
C PRO A 390 -8.42 25.96 27.39
N LEU A 391 -7.96 25.01 28.20
CA LEU A 391 -6.53 24.74 28.42
C LEU A 391 -5.82 24.31 27.15
N LEU A 392 -6.52 23.67 26.20
CA LEU A 392 -5.98 23.31 24.87
C LEU A 392 -5.55 24.57 24.06
N LEU A 393 -6.01 25.74 24.46
CA LEU A 393 -5.71 27.02 23.81
C LEU A 393 -4.67 27.83 24.57
N SER A 394 -4.07 27.30 25.63
CA SER A 394 -3.08 28.01 26.47
C SER A 394 -1.88 28.53 25.64
N GLU A 395 -1.48 27.83 24.60
CA GLU A 395 -0.45 28.30 23.66
C GLU A 395 -0.91 29.58 22.91
N ALA A 396 -2.12 29.58 22.36
CA ALA A 396 -2.70 30.74 21.69
C ALA A 396 -2.84 31.93 22.64
N VAL A 397 -3.31 31.65 23.85
CA VAL A 397 -3.43 32.69 24.91
C VAL A 397 -2.04 33.24 25.26
N ASN A 398 -1.05 32.39 25.47
CA ASN A 398 0.31 32.82 25.73
C ASN A 398 0.86 33.73 24.63
N ALA A 399 0.70 33.31 23.38
CA ALA A 399 1.21 34.06 22.22
C ALA A 399 0.54 35.46 22.10
N ALA A 400 -0.76 35.54 22.36
CA ALA A 400 -1.52 36.77 22.19
C ALA A 400 -1.42 37.68 23.42
N VAL A 401 -1.41 37.13 24.64
CA VAL A 401 -1.62 37.88 25.88
C VAL A 401 -0.32 38.16 26.63
N ALA A 402 0.68 37.28 26.60
CA ALA A 402 1.93 37.51 27.32
C ALA A 402 2.60 38.85 26.94
N PRO A 403 2.69 39.26 25.66
CA PRO A 403 3.25 40.53 25.27
C PRO A 403 2.42 41.75 25.80
N LEU A 404 1.12 41.59 25.99
CA LEU A 404 0.26 42.65 26.56
C LEU A 404 0.52 42.83 28.05
N LEU A 405 0.74 41.72 28.77
CA LEU A 405 1.05 41.73 30.20
C LEU A 405 2.49 42.22 30.49
N ASP A 406 3.40 42.10 29.54
CA ASP A 406 4.76 42.66 29.67
C ASP A 406 4.80 44.17 29.45
N ARG A 407 3.77 44.78 28.87
CA ARG A 407 3.59 46.22 28.73
C ARG A 407 2.95 46.76 29.99
N THR A 408 3.75 47.15 30.98
CA THR A 408 3.23 47.80 32.17
C THR A 408 3.09 49.30 31.90
N VAL A 409 1.88 49.84 32.04
CA VAL A 409 1.67 51.30 32.02
C VAL A 409 1.99 51.82 33.41
N VAL A 410 3.09 52.54 33.57
CA VAL A 410 3.43 53.32 34.77
C VAL A 410 3.22 54.78 34.43
N ASP A 411 2.30 55.44 35.12
CA ASP A 411 1.97 56.87 34.97
C ASP A 411 1.70 57.32 33.51
N GLY A 412 0.95 56.49 32.74
CA GLY A 412 0.61 56.84 31.37
C GLY A 412 1.71 56.57 30.30
N THR A 413 2.83 56.05 30.71
CA THR A 413 3.95 55.68 29.80
C THR A 413 4.08 54.17 29.72
N VAL A 414 4.11 53.60 28.49
CA VAL A 414 4.39 52.18 28.27
C VAL A 414 5.89 51.92 28.49
N VAL A 415 6.21 51.14 29.51
CA VAL A 415 7.59 50.72 29.81
C VAL A 415 7.75 49.26 29.44
N ASP A 416 8.64 48.95 28.51
CA ASP A 416 9.02 47.56 28.19
C ASP A 416 9.75 46.95 29.38
N GLY A 417 9.14 45.93 30.00
CA GLY A 417 9.56 45.29 31.26
C GLY A 417 10.79 44.38 31.15
N ASN A 418 11.85 44.79 30.45
CA ASN A 418 13.09 44.00 30.27
C ASN A 418 14.18 44.41 31.29
N GLY A 419 13.85 44.62 32.56
CA GLY A 419 14.78 44.93 33.64
C GLY A 419 14.94 43.76 34.63
N ALA A 420 15.91 42.90 34.41
CA ALA A 420 16.31 41.84 35.35
C ALA A 420 17.08 42.44 36.55
N GLY A 421 16.35 42.81 37.63
CA GLY A 421 16.93 43.07 38.95
C GLY A 421 16.38 42.09 40.00
N PRO A 422 17.07 41.83 41.12
CA PRO A 422 16.56 40.96 42.18
C PRO A 422 15.28 41.59 42.80
N GLY A 423 14.13 41.04 42.39
CA GLY A 423 12.80 41.59 42.73
C GLY A 423 11.93 41.82 41.48
N ALA A 424 12.40 41.42 40.30
CA ALA A 424 11.71 41.63 39.04
C ALA A 424 10.28 41.01 39.04
N ALA A 425 9.30 41.83 38.61
CA ALA A 425 7.93 41.37 38.39
C ALA A 425 7.91 40.17 37.41
N ARG A 426 7.04 39.20 37.66
CA ARG A 426 6.84 38.06 36.78
C ARG A 426 6.56 38.51 35.35
N THR A 427 7.21 37.91 34.37
CA THR A 427 6.90 38.15 32.95
C THR A 427 5.47 37.72 32.63
N GLY A 428 4.87 38.27 31.57
CA GLY A 428 3.54 37.87 31.10
C GLY A 428 3.40 36.36 30.93
N LYS A 429 4.43 35.72 30.36
CA LYS A 429 4.47 34.27 30.25
C LYS A 429 4.47 33.54 31.60
N GLN A 430 5.23 34.01 32.60
CA GLN A 430 5.23 33.45 33.95
C GLN A 430 3.91 33.66 34.69
N ARG A 431 3.22 34.77 34.44
CA ARG A 431 1.90 35.05 35.00
C ARG A 431 0.85 34.11 34.40
N LEU A 432 0.86 33.87 33.09
CA LEU A 432 -0.04 32.94 32.41
C LEU A 432 0.27 31.48 32.77
N GLN A 433 1.53 31.14 32.99
CA GLN A 433 1.88 29.81 33.51
C GLN A 433 1.30 29.57 34.89
N ALA A 434 1.37 30.54 35.76
CA ALA A 434 0.74 30.44 37.10
C ALA A 434 -0.77 30.21 37.03
N VAL A 435 -1.47 30.85 36.07
CA VAL A 435 -2.89 30.59 35.80
C VAL A 435 -3.14 29.13 35.42
N VAL A 436 -2.31 28.58 34.55
CA VAL A 436 -2.40 27.16 34.15
C VAL A 436 -2.14 26.23 35.34
N ASP A 437 -1.06 26.48 36.09
CA ASP A 437 -0.68 25.67 37.24
C ASP A 437 -1.78 25.65 38.31
N GLU A 438 -2.37 26.81 38.62
CA GLU A 438 -3.49 26.94 39.57
C GLU A 438 -4.76 26.25 39.05
N THR A 439 -5.06 26.37 37.74
CA THR A 439 -6.20 25.69 37.12
C THR A 439 -6.09 24.17 37.27
N LEU A 440 -4.89 23.60 37.11
CA LEU A 440 -4.67 22.17 37.22
C LEU A 440 -4.86 21.62 38.65
N LEU A 441 -4.90 22.46 39.66
CA LEU A 441 -5.23 22.07 41.04
C LEU A 441 -6.75 21.89 41.25
N ALA A 442 -7.56 22.45 40.37
CA ALA A 442 -9.01 22.28 40.45
C ALA A 442 -9.46 20.91 39.95
N PRO A 443 -10.63 20.41 40.44
CA PRO A 443 -11.23 19.18 39.89
C PRO A 443 -11.41 19.28 38.37
N ALA A 444 -11.20 18.20 37.65
CA ALA A 444 -11.24 18.19 36.19
C ALA A 444 -12.53 18.79 35.60
N ALA A 445 -13.67 18.54 36.24
CA ALA A 445 -14.97 19.10 35.83
C ALA A 445 -15.07 20.63 35.98
N GLU A 446 -14.24 21.25 36.82
CA GLU A 446 -14.25 22.69 37.11
C GLU A 446 -13.10 23.44 36.40
N GLN A 447 -12.15 22.74 35.82
CA GLN A 447 -10.94 23.35 35.23
C GLN A 447 -11.27 24.38 34.15
N ALA A 448 -12.30 24.13 33.33
CA ALA A 448 -12.68 25.04 32.25
C ALA A 448 -13.14 26.42 32.79
N ASP A 449 -13.99 26.41 33.80
CA ASP A 449 -14.51 27.65 34.41
C ASP A 449 -13.43 28.32 35.27
N THR A 450 -12.64 27.54 36.01
CA THR A 450 -11.49 28.01 36.78
C THR A 450 -10.48 28.72 35.90
N TYR A 451 -10.11 28.10 34.76
CA TYR A 451 -9.18 28.73 33.82
C TYR A 451 -9.68 30.08 33.29
N ARG A 452 -10.96 30.15 32.90
CA ARG A 452 -11.58 31.40 32.43
C ARG A 452 -11.55 32.50 33.52
N ALA A 453 -11.94 32.15 34.75
CA ALA A 453 -11.97 33.07 35.87
C ALA A 453 -10.56 33.57 36.23
N LEU A 454 -9.59 32.69 36.37
CA LEU A 454 -8.19 33.03 36.67
C LEU A 454 -7.54 33.83 35.54
N LEU A 455 -7.82 33.47 34.29
CA LEU A 455 -7.30 34.19 33.13
C LEU A 455 -7.88 35.62 33.10
N ARG A 456 -9.20 35.80 33.34
CA ARG A 456 -9.82 37.13 33.42
C ARG A 456 -9.26 37.97 34.57
N ALA A 457 -9.01 37.34 35.73
CA ALA A 457 -8.38 38.03 36.86
C ALA A 457 -6.92 38.46 36.59
N ALA A 458 -6.18 37.65 35.80
CA ALA A 458 -4.79 37.96 35.45
C ALA A 458 -4.64 38.99 34.32
N VAL A 459 -5.66 39.16 33.47
CA VAL A 459 -5.66 40.01 32.27
C VAL A 459 -6.74 41.06 32.40
N PRO A 460 -6.42 42.33 32.72
CA PRO A 460 -7.41 43.41 32.83
C PRO A 460 -8.21 43.63 31.54
N GLU A 461 -9.47 44.06 31.67
CA GLU A 461 -10.37 44.27 30.52
C GLU A 461 -9.87 45.36 29.57
N GLU A 462 -9.15 46.36 30.12
CA GLU A 462 -8.53 47.44 29.36
C GLU A 462 -7.43 46.93 28.41
N LEU A 463 -6.76 45.80 28.73
CA LEU A 463 -5.77 45.17 27.89
C LEU A 463 -6.39 44.19 26.88
N LEU A 464 -7.47 43.52 27.27
CA LEU A 464 -8.15 42.53 26.44
C LEU A 464 -9.62 42.44 26.82
N SER A 465 -10.53 42.90 25.94
CA SER A 465 -11.96 42.84 26.18
C SER A 465 -12.46 41.38 26.32
N ASP A 466 -13.58 41.18 27.01
CA ASP A 466 -14.24 39.89 27.17
C ASP A 466 -14.54 39.24 25.80
N ALA A 467 -15.02 40.03 24.84
CA ALA A 467 -15.28 39.54 23.49
C ALA A 467 -14.02 38.97 22.82
N ARG A 468 -12.88 39.64 22.97
CA ARG A 468 -11.61 39.18 22.40
C ARG A 468 -11.06 37.96 23.14
N LEU A 469 -11.27 37.89 24.46
CA LEU A 469 -10.90 36.73 25.26
C LEU A 469 -11.71 35.48 24.83
N GLU A 470 -13.03 35.62 24.68
CA GLU A 470 -13.87 34.51 24.18
C GLU A 470 -13.52 34.09 22.75
N GLU A 471 -13.13 35.02 21.90
CA GLU A 471 -12.63 34.70 20.55
C GLU A 471 -11.33 33.88 20.61
N LEU A 472 -10.40 34.22 21.51
CA LEU A 472 -9.15 33.48 21.73
C LEU A 472 -9.41 32.08 22.32
N LEU A 473 -10.46 31.94 23.13
CA LEU A 473 -10.85 30.67 23.75
C LEU A 473 -11.80 29.84 22.88
N ASN A 474 -12.07 30.27 21.65
CA ASN A 474 -12.85 29.49 20.71
C ASN A 474 -11.94 28.55 19.89
N PRO A 475 -12.06 27.20 20.04
CA PRO A 475 -11.20 26.26 19.36
C PRO A 475 -11.28 26.34 17.81
N ALA A 476 -12.39 26.85 17.26
CA ALA A 476 -12.51 27.04 15.82
C ALA A 476 -11.56 28.11 15.27
N ASN A 477 -11.05 29.01 16.11
CA ASN A 477 -10.15 30.08 15.71
C ASN A 477 -8.66 29.69 15.83
N TYR A 478 -8.35 28.47 16.32
CA TYR A 478 -6.98 28.00 16.50
C TYR A 478 -6.72 26.69 15.75
N LEU A 479 -7.08 26.66 14.48
CA LEU A 479 -6.87 25.50 13.58
C LEU A 479 -5.64 25.66 12.68
N GLY A 480 -4.94 26.80 12.79
CA GLY A 480 -3.81 27.11 11.93
C GLY A 480 -4.18 27.01 10.45
N GLN A 481 -3.45 26.20 9.72
CA GLN A 481 -3.63 25.97 8.28
C GLN A 481 -4.30 24.61 7.95
N ALA A 482 -5.06 24.03 8.88
CA ALA A 482 -5.59 22.68 8.74
C ALA A 482 -6.37 22.47 7.41
N VAL A 483 -7.23 23.42 7.05
CA VAL A 483 -8.02 23.36 5.81
C VAL A 483 -7.13 23.51 4.57
N GLU A 484 -6.19 24.43 4.59
CA GLU A 484 -5.26 24.65 3.47
C GLU A 484 -4.30 23.48 3.29
N ILE A 485 -3.83 22.86 4.39
CA ILE A 485 -3.00 21.65 4.34
C ILE A 485 -3.79 20.51 3.69
N SER A 486 -5.04 20.28 4.09
CA SER A 486 -5.91 19.27 3.47
C SER A 486 -6.06 19.51 1.97
N ARG A 487 -6.34 20.75 1.56
CA ARG A 487 -6.47 21.12 0.15
C ARG A 487 -5.17 20.85 -0.64
N ARG A 488 -4.01 21.20 -0.07
CA ARG A 488 -2.70 20.95 -0.69
C ARG A 488 -2.40 19.47 -0.84
N ILE A 489 -2.74 18.67 0.16
CA ILE A 489 -2.57 17.22 0.13
C ILE A 489 -3.39 16.62 -1.03
N LEU A 490 -4.68 16.95 -1.12
CA LEU A 490 -5.54 16.44 -2.20
C LEU A 490 -5.05 16.89 -3.58
N ALA A 491 -4.59 18.14 -3.69
CA ALA A 491 -4.05 18.68 -4.94
C ALA A 491 -2.70 18.06 -5.36
N ALA A 492 -1.95 17.46 -4.44
CA ALA A 492 -0.68 16.79 -4.75
C ALA A 492 -0.86 15.42 -5.43
N TYR A 493 -2.05 14.81 -5.32
CA TYR A 493 -2.36 13.46 -5.85
C TYR A 493 -3.75 13.45 -6.51
N PRO A 494 -3.99 14.27 -7.53
CA PRO A 494 -5.33 14.46 -8.12
C PRO A 494 -5.88 13.17 -8.74
N GLU A 495 -5.03 12.27 -9.22
CA GLU A 495 -5.37 10.98 -9.82
C GLU A 495 -6.01 10.00 -8.83
N TYR A 496 -5.82 10.21 -7.52
CA TYR A 496 -6.34 9.36 -6.45
C TYR A 496 -7.58 9.94 -5.75
N THR A 497 -8.01 11.17 -6.10
CA THR A 497 -9.17 11.82 -5.43
C THR A 497 -10.53 11.31 -5.92
N GLY A 498 -10.58 10.52 -6.98
CA GLY A 498 -11.82 10.12 -7.65
C GLY A 498 -12.40 11.17 -8.61
N HIS A 499 -11.95 12.41 -8.56
CA HIS A 499 -12.45 13.48 -9.44
C HIS A 499 -11.90 13.40 -10.87
N ALA A 500 -10.73 12.78 -11.06
CA ALA A 500 -10.12 12.61 -12.39
C ALA A 500 -11.00 11.81 -13.36
N GLY A 501 -11.72 10.80 -12.86
CA GLY A 501 -12.71 10.04 -13.65
C GLY A 501 -13.92 10.86 -14.08
N ALA A 502 -14.38 11.78 -13.24
CA ALA A 502 -15.50 12.67 -13.53
C ALA A 502 -15.13 13.70 -14.61
N LEU A 503 -13.93 14.26 -14.59
CA LEU A 503 -13.42 15.16 -15.63
C LEU A 503 -13.22 14.45 -16.98
N ALA A 504 -12.65 13.23 -16.97
CA ALA A 504 -12.46 12.44 -18.19
C ALA A 504 -13.81 12.06 -18.83
N HIS A 505 -14.81 11.70 -18.04
CA HIS A 505 -16.17 11.44 -18.51
C HIS A 505 -16.88 12.69 -19.02
N GLN A 506 -16.65 13.86 -18.42
CA GLN A 506 -17.19 15.13 -18.92
C GLN A 506 -16.53 15.55 -20.24
N ILE A 507 -15.22 15.34 -20.41
CA ILE A 507 -14.51 15.62 -21.66
C ILE A 507 -14.95 14.68 -22.78
N GLN A 508 -15.13 13.38 -22.52
CA GLN A 508 -15.64 12.42 -23.51
C GLN A 508 -17.09 12.69 -23.90
N ASN A 509 -17.95 13.07 -22.94
CA ASN A 509 -19.35 13.41 -23.23
C ASN A 509 -19.53 14.81 -23.83
N GLY A 510 -18.57 15.71 -23.64
CA GLY A 510 -18.52 17.03 -24.27
C GLY A 510 -18.08 16.97 -25.74
N ALA A 511 -17.16 16.06 -26.06
CA ALA A 511 -16.66 15.86 -27.44
C ALA A 511 -17.64 15.12 -28.39
N SER A 512 -18.68 14.48 -27.84
CA SER A 512 -19.72 13.80 -28.62
C SER A 512 -20.97 14.66 -28.90
N ARG A 513 -20.95 15.96 -28.53
CA ARG A 513 -22.05 16.93 -28.74
C ARG A 513 -21.62 18.19 -29.51
N GLY A 514 -20.48 18.14 -30.19
CA GLY A 514 -20.01 19.18 -31.09
C GLY A 514 -20.04 18.75 -32.56
#